data_68f3dd980013ef3fb054137933124963
#
_entry.id   68f3dd980013ef3fb054137933124963
#
_cell.length_a   1.000
_cell.length_b   1.000
_cell.length_c   1.000
_cell.angle_alpha   90.00
_cell.angle_beta   90.00
_cell.angle_gamma   90.00
#
_symmetry.space_group_name_H-M   'P 1'
#
loop_
_entity.id
_entity.type
_entity.pdbx_description
1 polymer ?
#
loop_
_entity_poly.entity_id
_entity_poly.type
_entity_poly.pdbx_seq_one_letter_code
_entity_poly.pdbx_strand_id
1 'polypeptide(L)'
;MHTEYYEVSKEAEEIINRGKREGKKIIAVGTTSVRTLETVADENGFVKAGSGNTNIFIYPGYTFKCVDKIITNFHLPESTLIMLVSAFLGRDKTLKAYNYAVDKKYKFFSFRRCNDNILIVFLLNIKRYTKEI
;
A
#
# COMPACT_ATOMS: atom_id res chain seq x y z
N MET A 1 -13.78 0.06 2.38
CA MET A 1 -13.03 -0.43 1.19
C MET A 1 -13.92 -1.35 0.39
N HIS A 2 -13.97 -1.15 -0.91
CA HIS A 2 -14.83 -1.96 -1.79
C HIS A 2 -14.21 -3.33 -2.05
N THR A 3 -15.06 -4.30 -2.43
CA THR A 3 -14.59 -5.55 -3.00
C THR A 3 -13.99 -5.29 -4.37
N GLU A 4 -12.78 -5.81 -4.61
CA GLU A 4 -12.06 -5.65 -5.87
C GLU A 4 -11.65 -7.02 -6.41
N TYR A 5 -11.79 -7.19 -7.73
CA TYR A 5 -11.23 -8.34 -8.43
C TYR A 5 -9.73 -8.19 -8.56
N TYR A 6 -9.00 -9.28 -8.36
CA TYR A 6 -7.55 -9.31 -8.55
C TYR A 6 -7.13 -10.52 -9.38
N GLU A 7 -5.98 -10.37 -10.01
CA GLU A 7 -5.27 -11.44 -10.68
C GLU A 7 -3.77 -11.30 -10.42
N VAL A 8 -3.15 -12.40 -10.01
CA VAL A 8 -1.69 -12.51 -9.83
C VAL A 8 -1.20 -13.60 -10.76
N SER A 9 -0.39 -13.23 -11.72
CA SER A 9 0.18 -14.18 -12.68
C SER A 9 1.25 -15.06 -12.04
N LYS A 10 1.52 -16.20 -12.64
CA LYS A 10 2.60 -17.09 -12.20
C LYS A 10 3.97 -16.40 -12.28
N GLU A 11 4.17 -15.58 -13.30
CA GLU A 11 5.38 -14.77 -13.46
C GLU A 11 5.54 -13.76 -12.30
N ALA A 12 4.46 -13.06 -11.93
CA ALA A 12 4.48 -12.12 -10.80
C ALA A 12 4.79 -12.83 -9.47
N GLU A 13 4.17 -14.00 -9.24
CA GLU A 13 4.49 -14.84 -8.07
C GLU A 13 5.99 -15.15 -7.99
N GLU A 14 6.58 -15.60 -9.07
CA GLU A 14 7.99 -16.00 -9.13
C GLU A 14 8.92 -14.81 -8.88
N ILE A 15 8.66 -13.65 -9.49
CA ILE A 15 9.46 -12.44 -9.32
C ILE A 15 9.39 -11.93 -7.89
N ILE A 16 8.20 -11.82 -7.32
CA ILE A 16 8.00 -11.29 -5.96
C ILE A 16 8.63 -12.24 -4.93
N ASN A 17 8.38 -13.53 -5.04
CA ASN A 17 8.88 -14.50 -4.08
C ASN A 17 10.41 -14.63 -4.15
N ARG A 18 10.99 -14.53 -5.34
CA ARG A 18 12.45 -14.47 -5.51
C ARG A 18 13.03 -13.24 -4.82
N GLY A 19 12.44 -12.07 -5.03
CA GLY A 19 12.85 -10.84 -4.37
C GLY A 19 12.82 -10.97 -2.85
N LYS A 20 11.77 -11.58 -2.30
CA LYS A 20 11.65 -11.82 -0.86
C LYS A 20 12.73 -12.77 -0.35
N ARG A 21 13.02 -13.87 -1.06
CA ARG A 21 14.09 -14.81 -0.69
C ARG A 21 15.47 -14.14 -0.69
N GLU A 22 15.69 -13.19 -1.59
CA GLU A 22 16.91 -12.40 -1.69
C GLU A 22 16.99 -11.23 -0.69
N GLY A 23 16.01 -11.09 0.19
CA GLY A 23 15.96 -10.03 1.20
C GLY A 23 15.60 -8.64 0.65
N LYS A 24 15.07 -8.56 -0.57
CA LYS A 24 14.66 -7.31 -1.19
C LYS A 24 13.34 -6.80 -0.60
N LYS A 25 13.17 -5.49 -0.63
CA LYS A 25 11.92 -4.84 -0.19
C LYS A 25 10.87 -4.91 -1.27
N ILE A 26 9.64 -5.19 -0.87
CA ILE A 26 8.46 -5.16 -1.74
C ILE A 26 7.82 -3.77 -1.62
N ILE A 27 7.87 -3.03 -2.71
CA ILE A 27 7.29 -1.69 -2.81
C ILE A 27 6.04 -1.78 -3.69
N ALA A 28 4.87 -1.62 -3.11
CA ALA A 28 3.62 -1.61 -3.86
C ALA A 28 3.33 -0.20 -4.40
N VAL A 29 2.92 -0.14 -5.65
CA VAL A 29 2.44 1.10 -6.28
C VAL A 29 0.92 1.05 -6.37
N GLY A 30 0.27 1.91 -5.60
CA GLY A 30 -1.19 1.96 -5.47
C GLY A 30 -1.75 1.07 -4.36
N THR A 31 -2.90 1.48 -3.85
CA THR A 31 -3.59 0.77 -2.77
C THR A 31 -4.16 -0.58 -3.21
N THR A 32 -4.57 -0.70 -4.46
CA THR A 32 -5.03 -1.97 -5.05
C THR A 32 -3.93 -3.03 -5.03
N SER A 33 -2.69 -2.65 -5.36
CA SER A 33 -1.54 -3.56 -5.30
C SER A 33 -1.27 -4.03 -3.87
N VAL A 34 -1.36 -3.14 -2.89
CA VAL A 34 -1.23 -3.52 -1.47
C VAL A 34 -2.29 -4.53 -1.09
N ARG A 35 -3.54 -4.23 -1.38
CA ARG A 35 -4.67 -5.10 -1.02
C ARG A 35 -4.56 -6.49 -1.68
N THR A 36 -4.18 -6.52 -2.94
CA THR A 36 -3.96 -7.79 -3.67
C THR A 36 -2.85 -8.61 -3.04
N LEU A 37 -1.67 -8.02 -2.85
CA LEU A 37 -0.52 -8.74 -2.29
C LEU A 37 -0.78 -9.24 -0.87
N GLU A 38 -1.41 -8.43 -0.02
CA GLU A 38 -1.75 -8.85 1.35
C GLU A 38 -2.84 -9.92 1.40
N THR A 39 -3.73 -9.97 0.39
CA THR A 39 -4.75 -11.02 0.28
C THR A 39 -4.15 -12.37 -0.10
N VAL A 40 -3.20 -12.39 -1.04
CA VAL A 40 -2.62 -13.63 -1.56
C VAL A 40 -1.36 -14.08 -0.82
N ALA A 41 -0.87 -13.28 0.12
CA ALA A 41 0.31 -13.61 0.92
C ALA A 41 0.00 -14.62 2.01
N ASP A 42 0.92 -15.57 2.19
CA ASP A 42 0.91 -16.50 3.32
C ASP A 42 1.52 -15.86 4.59
N GLU A 43 1.60 -16.63 5.68
CA GLU A 43 2.14 -16.15 6.95
C GLU A 43 3.61 -15.72 6.89
N ASN A 44 4.36 -16.24 5.92
CA ASN A 44 5.76 -15.87 5.68
C ASN A 44 5.91 -14.72 4.67
N GLY A 45 4.79 -14.23 4.12
CA GLY A 45 4.75 -13.14 3.16
C GLY A 45 5.05 -13.53 1.72
N PHE A 46 5.08 -14.83 1.40
CA PHE A 46 5.16 -15.31 0.03
C PHE A 46 3.79 -15.26 -0.62
N VAL A 47 3.75 -14.88 -1.88
CA VAL A 47 2.51 -14.73 -2.63
C VAL A 47 2.24 -15.95 -3.51
N LYS A 48 0.96 -16.19 -3.82
CA LYS A 48 0.51 -17.27 -4.68
C LYS A 48 -0.23 -16.71 -5.88
N ALA A 49 0.08 -17.22 -7.07
CA ALA A 49 -0.64 -16.91 -8.30
C ALA A 49 -2.10 -17.39 -8.22
N GLY A 50 -2.97 -16.67 -8.88
CA GLY A 50 -4.40 -16.94 -8.94
C GLY A 50 -5.21 -15.69 -9.11
N SER A 51 -6.51 -15.84 -9.12
CA SER A 51 -7.46 -14.75 -9.24
C SER A 51 -8.59 -14.91 -8.24
N GLY A 52 -9.24 -13.83 -7.92
CA GLY A 52 -10.36 -13.81 -6.99
C GLY A 52 -10.84 -12.40 -6.69
N ASN A 53 -11.65 -12.29 -5.66
CA ASN A 53 -12.09 -11.02 -5.12
C ASN A 53 -11.53 -10.82 -3.73
N THR A 54 -11.08 -9.62 -3.44
CA THR A 54 -10.65 -9.23 -2.10
C THR A 54 -11.60 -8.20 -1.50
N ASN A 55 -11.94 -8.41 -0.26
CA ASN A 55 -12.63 -7.44 0.59
C ASN A 55 -11.78 -7.06 1.80
N ILE A 56 -10.48 -7.31 1.72
CA ILE A 56 -9.55 -7.01 2.82
C ILE A 56 -9.69 -5.56 3.26
N PHE A 57 -9.76 -5.36 4.56
CA PHE A 57 -9.84 -4.05 5.19
C PHE A 57 -8.56 -3.82 6.00
N ILE A 58 -7.73 -2.89 5.53
CA ILE A 58 -6.45 -2.57 6.15
C ILE A 58 -6.59 -1.25 6.91
N TYR A 59 -6.30 -1.27 8.19
CA TYR A 59 -6.44 -0.15 9.11
C TYR A 59 -5.27 -0.14 10.11
N PRO A 60 -5.08 0.95 10.88
CA PRO A 60 -4.01 1.03 11.87
C PRO A 60 -3.99 -0.16 12.82
N GLY A 61 -2.83 -0.79 12.99
CA GLY A 61 -2.66 -2.03 13.75
C GLY A 61 -2.57 -3.29 12.88
N TYR A 62 -2.88 -3.19 11.57
CA TYR A 62 -2.70 -4.30 10.64
C TYR A 62 -1.23 -4.71 10.54
N THR A 63 -0.96 -6.00 10.60
CA THR A 63 0.38 -6.57 10.43
C THR A 63 0.58 -6.97 8.97
N PHE A 64 1.43 -6.22 8.25
CA PHE A 64 1.75 -6.53 6.86
C PHE A 64 2.59 -7.79 6.73
N LYS A 65 2.20 -8.66 5.80
CA LYS A 65 2.89 -9.93 5.52
C LYS A 65 3.88 -9.81 4.36
N CYS A 66 3.47 -9.13 3.30
CA CYS A 66 4.22 -9.07 2.04
C CYS A 66 4.79 -7.68 1.76
N VAL A 67 3.99 -6.64 1.88
CA VAL A 67 4.34 -5.29 1.44
C VAL A 67 5.17 -4.56 2.50
N ASP A 68 6.33 -4.04 2.10
CA ASP A 68 7.21 -3.25 2.98
C ASP A 68 6.96 -1.74 2.86
N LYS A 69 6.63 -1.27 1.67
CA LYS A 69 6.44 0.16 1.37
C LYS A 69 5.33 0.37 0.37
N ILE A 70 4.73 1.55 0.40
CA ILE A 70 3.71 1.95 -0.56
C ILE A 70 4.07 3.27 -1.24
N ILE A 71 3.77 3.35 -2.53
CA ILE A 71 3.72 4.58 -3.32
C ILE A 71 2.27 4.78 -3.70
N THR A 72 1.65 5.87 -3.27
CA THR A 72 0.24 6.13 -3.54
C THR A 72 -0.06 7.62 -3.61
N ASN A 73 -1.23 7.97 -4.13
CA ASN A 73 -1.73 9.33 -4.16
C ASN A 73 -2.37 9.71 -2.82
N PHE A 74 -2.65 11.01 -2.66
CA PHE A 74 -3.55 11.47 -1.60
C PHE A 74 -4.98 11.00 -1.86
N HIS A 75 -5.65 10.56 -0.82
CA HIS A 75 -7.04 10.13 -0.85
C HIS A 75 -7.95 11.15 -0.17
N LEU A 76 -9.26 11.10 -0.47
CA LEU A 76 -10.22 11.94 0.24
C LEU A 76 -10.18 11.69 1.74
N PRO A 77 -10.37 12.75 2.56
CA PRO A 77 -10.34 12.64 4.03
C PRO A 77 -11.30 11.62 4.62
N GLU A 78 -12.44 11.41 4.01
CA GLU A 78 -13.46 10.44 4.45
C GLU A 78 -13.29 9.05 3.81
N SER A 79 -12.27 8.88 2.96
CA SER A 79 -11.99 7.60 2.33
C SER A 79 -11.37 6.60 3.30
N THR A 80 -11.84 5.36 3.26
CA THR A 80 -11.22 4.24 4.01
C THR A 80 -9.77 3.94 3.57
N LEU A 81 -9.36 4.45 2.41
CA LEU A 81 -7.97 4.34 1.94
C LEU A 81 -6.99 5.15 2.80
N ILE A 82 -7.44 6.18 3.49
CA ILE A 82 -6.62 6.87 4.51
C ILE A 82 -6.29 5.93 5.67
N MET A 83 -7.19 5.03 6.02
CA MET A 83 -6.93 4.03 7.06
C MET A 83 -5.82 3.07 6.63
N LEU A 84 -5.80 2.66 5.36
CA LEU A 84 -4.72 1.85 4.80
C LEU A 84 -3.38 2.59 4.85
N VAL A 85 -3.35 3.85 4.43
CA VAL A 85 -2.14 4.70 4.52
C VAL A 85 -1.70 4.86 5.97
N SER A 86 -2.63 5.05 6.89
CA SER A 86 -2.36 5.17 8.32
C SER A 86 -1.81 3.89 8.93
N ALA A 87 -2.12 2.72 8.35
CA ALA A 87 -1.53 1.45 8.76
C ALA A 87 -0.02 1.39 8.50
N PHE A 88 0.47 2.07 7.46
CA PHE A 88 1.90 2.19 7.17
C PHE A 88 2.62 3.22 8.03
N LEU A 89 2.03 4.39 8.20
CA LEU A 89 2.70 5.56 8.76
C LEU A 89 2.32 5.86 10.21
N GLY A 90 1.17 5.36 10.65
CA GLY A 90 0.50 5.77 11.86
C GLY A 90 -0.47 6.93 11.62
N ARG A 91 -1.51 7.00 12.45
CA ARG A 91 -2.60 7.98 12.31
C ARG A 91 -2.09 9.42 12.37
N ASP A 92 -1.31 9.75 13.37
CA ASP A 92 -0.90 11.15 13.63
C ASP A 92 0.01 11.68 12.52
N LYS A 93 0.96 10.89 12.06
CA LYS A 93 1.85 11.26 10.95
C LYS A 93 1.09 11.36 9.64
N THR A 94 0.12 10.49 9.40
CA THR A 94 -0.75 10.55 8.22
C THR A 94 -1.55 11.85 8.23
N LEU A 95 -2.19 12.21 9.33
CA LEU A 95 -2.95 13.45 9.45
C LEU A 95 -2.06 14.68 9.25
N LYS A 96 -0.85 14.69 9.82
CA LYS A 96 0.11 15.79 9.60
C LYS A 96 0.51 15.91 8.13
N ALA A 97 0.77 14.80 7.44
CA ALA A 97 1.12 14.79 6.03
C ALA A 97 -0.05 15.31 5.16
N TYR A 98 -1.27 14.89 5.45
CA TYR A 98 -2.46 15.36 4.74
C TYR A 98 -2.73 16.84 4.97
N ASN A 99 -2.62 17.34 6.21
CA ASN A 99 -2.77 18.75 6.51
C ASN A 99 -1.69 19.59 5.79
N TYR A 100 -0.45 19.12 5.77
CA TYR A 100 0.61 19.75 5.00
C TYR A 100 0.29 19.82 3.52
N ALA A 101 -0.23 18.74 2.95
CA ALA A 101 -0.62 18.68 1.55
C ALA A 101 -1.75 19.65 1.21
N VAL A 102 -2.75 19.79 2.08
CA VAL A 102 -3.84 20.76 1.94
C VAL A 102 -3.30 22.18 1.96
N ASP A 103 -2.43 22.52 2.93
CA ASP A 103 -1.84 23.85 3.07
C ASP A 103 -0.97 24.23 1.86
N LYS A 104 -0.27 23.28 1.29
CA LYS A 104 0.57 23.46 0.09
C LYS A 104 -0.19 23.29 -1.22
N LYS A 105 -1.51 23.11 -1.18
CA LYS A 105 -2.39 22.95 -2.35
C LYS A 105 -1.98 21.79 -3.28
N TYR A 106 -1.52 20.69 -2.70
CA TYR A 106 -1.29 19.47 -3.47
C TYR A 106 -2.60 18.94 -4.05
N LYS A 107 -2.52 18.40 -5.26
CA LYS A 107 -3.68 17.81 -5.94
C LYS A 107 -4.04 16.48 -5.27
N PHE A 108 -5.33 16.30 -5.01
CA PHE A 108 -5.92 15.06 -4.55
C PHE A 108 -6.48 14.32 -5.77
N PHE A 109 -6.39 13.01 -5.80
CA PHE A 109 -6.72 12.09 -6.90
C PHE A 109 -5.70 12.06 -8.05
N SER A 110 -5.71 10.92 -8.76
CA SER A 110 -5.12 10.82 -10.08
C SER A 110 -6.06 11.50 -11.10
N PHE A 111 -5.92 12.80 -11.31
CA PHE A 111 -6.55 13.43 -12.47
C PHE A 111 -5.84 12.95 -13.73
N ARG A 112 -6.51 12.12 -14.51
CA ARG A 112 -6.13 11.82 -15.89
C ARG A 112 -6.35 13.07 -16.76
N ARG A 113 -5.47 14.04 -16.66
CA ARG A 113 -5.22 15.02 -17.73
C ARG A 113 -3.74 15.00 -18.06
N CYS A 114 -3.49 14.84 -19.33
CA CYS A 114 -2.25 14.41 -19.96
C CYS A 114 -0.98 15.21 -19.71
N ASN A 115 -0.85 16.18 -18.84
CA ASN A 115 0.37 16.98 -18.73
C ASN A 115 0.85 17.36 -17.31
N ASP A 116 0.19 16.91 -16.26
CA ASP A 116 0.64 17.21 -14.91
C ASP A 116 0.74 15.93 -14.06
N ASN A 117 1.68 15.06 -14.43
CA ASN A 117 2.07 13.92 -13.62
C ASN A 117 2.89 14.38 -12.42
N ILE A 118 2.24 14.99 -11.43
CA ILE A 118 2.82 15.04 -10.10
C ILE A 118 2.30 13.80 -9.37
N LEU A 119 3.00 12.69 -9.58
CA LEU A 119 2.93 11.55 -8.72
C LEU A 119 3.50 11.98 -7.37
N ILE A 120 2.64 12.31 -6.41
CA ILE A 120 3.11 12.60 -5.06
C ILE A 120 3.40 11.26 -4.42
N VAL A 121 4.67 10.91 -4.46
CA VAL A 121 5.21 9.69 -3.94
C VAL A 121 5.35 9.82 -2.44
N PHE A 122 4.43 9.25 -1.68
CA PHE A 122 4.69 8.92 -0.29
C PHE A 122 5.42 7.59 -0.24
N LEU A 123 6.72 7.61 -0.01
CA LEU A 123 7.44 6.42 0.37
C LEU A 123 7.20 6.17 1.87
N LEU A 124 6.11 5.48 2.18
CA LEU A 124 5.78 5.14 3.54
C LEU A 124 6.51 3.85 3.93
N ASN A 125 7.44 3.98 4.86
CA ASN A 125 8.13 2.84 5.45
C ASN A 125 7.24 2.19 6.52
N ILE A 126 7.03 0.89 6.43
CA ILE A 126 6.59 0.11 7.57
C ILE A 126 7.79 0.11 8.54
N LYS A 127 7.70 0.88 9.61
CA LYS A 127 8.56 0.61 10.75
C LYS A 127 8.10 -0.75 11.29
N ARG A 128 8.84 -1.80 10.99
CA ARG A 128 8.83 -2.97 11.84
C ARG A 128 9.24 -2.45 13.21
N TYR A 129 8.31 -2.44 14.15
CA TYR A 129 8.66 -2.37 15.55
C TYR A 129 9.44 -3.65 15.87
N THR A 130 10.73 -3.61 15.62
CA THR A 130 11.61 -4.40 16.46
C THR A 130 11.43 -3.80 17.85
N LYS A 131 10.77 -4.53 18.73
CA LYS A 131 10.92 -4.30 20.16
C LYS A 131 12.42 -4.39 20.41
N GLU A 132 13.07 -3.25 20.48
CA GLU A 132 14.28 -3.17 21.28
C GLU A 132 13.84 -3.32 22.73
N ILE A 133 14.16 -4.44 23.25
CA ILE A 133 14.11 -4.74 24.68
C ILE A 133 15.20 -3.91 25.35
#